data_253482a8441794ff7253ef214a386c08
#
_entry.id   253482a8441794ff7253ef214a386c08
#
_cell.length_a   1.000
_cell.length_b   1.000
_cell.length_c   1.000
_cell.angle_alpha   90.00
_cell.angle_beta   90.00
_cell.angle_gamma   90.00
#
_symmetry.space_group_name_H-M   'P 1'
#
loop_
_entity.id
_entity.type
_entity.pdbx_description
1 polymer ?
#
loop_
_entity_poly.entity_id
_entity_poly.type
_entity_poly.pdbx_seq_one_letter_code
_entity_poly.pdbx_strand_id
1 'polypeptide(L)'
;MGRKQGESHREYKARMIDPVSESFCGAKWYNATIWLGHGGTTSCHHPPAHQIDLEEIKTNPSAIHNTRHKKKMRDMMQKGDRPKECEYCWKIEDMEKDSDGNEPVSDRVYKTVIYEDKDLDTAATLDPQFDVNLKTLEIAFNRTCQLACSYCNPAFSSTWVKDIRTNGGYQGIKSDARGHFIDDAPYAEPFERGDVNPYVDAFWKWWPELSKDLEEIRVTGGEPLMTPE
;
A
#
# COMPACT_ATOMS: atom_id res chain seq x y z
N MET A 1 -16.07 12.20 6.55
CA MET A 1 -14.82 12.88 6.18
C MET A 1 -14.40 13.77 7.33
N GLY A 2 -13.21 13.55 7.87
CA GLY A 2 -12.72 14.24 9.06
C GLY A 2 -12.43 15.74 8.91
N ARG A 3 -12.44 16.31 7.70
CA ARG A 3 -12.17 17.74 7.48
C ARG A 3 -13.45 18.56 7.55
N LYS A 4 -13.44 19.66 8.33
CA LYS A 4 -14.55 20.60 8.46
C LYS A 4 -14.72 21.42 7.18
N GLN A 5 -15.92 21.93 6.94
CA GLN A 5 -16.18 22.81 5.79
C GLN A 5 -15.31 24.07 5.88
N GLY A 6 -14.57 24.38 4.82
CA GLY A 6 -13.67 25.54 4.77
C GLY A 6 -12.31 25.34 5.44
N GLU A 7 -12.08 24.24 6.18
CA GLU A 7 -10.81 23.93 6.80
C GLU A 7 -9.73 23.57 5.74
N SER A 8 -8.59 24.22 5.78
CA SER A 8 -7.43 23.85 4.95
C SER A 8 -6.79 22.54 5.42
N HIS A 9 -5.95 21.92 4.58
CA HIS A 9 -5.19 20.73 4.98
C HIS A 9 -4.19 21.00 6.10
N ARG A 10 -3.66 22.23 6.20
CA ARG A 10 -2.77 22.65 7.29
C ARG A 10 -3.52 22.75 8.63
N GLU A 11 -4.69 23.38 8.62
CA GLU A 11 -5.53 23.46 9.81
C GLU A 11 -5.99 22.06 10.26
N TYR A 12 -6.35 21.21 9.31
CA TYR A 12 -6.68 19.81 9.59
C TYR A 12 -5.49 19.06 10.21
N LYS A 13 -4.28 19.21 9.64
CA LYS A 13 -3.05 18.61 10.18
C LYS A 13 -2.83 19.03 11.63
N ALA A 14 -2.87 20.33 11.89
CA ALA A 14 -2.68 20.88 13.24
C ALA A 14 -3.77 20.42 14.24
N ARG A 15 -4.99 20.20 13.78
CA ARG A 15 -6.11 19.77 14.63
C ARG A 15 -6.15 18.26 14.89
N MET A 16 -5.89 17.44 13.86
CA MET A 16 -6.15 16.00 13.91
C MET A 16 -4.90 15.12 13.90
N ILE A 17 -3.83 15.57 13.27
CA ILE A 17 -2.64 14.75 13.05
C ILE A 17 -1.57 15.06 14.10
N ASP A 18 -1.17 16.32 14.21
CA ASP A 18 -0.07 16.75 15.09
C ASP A 18 -0.32 16.48 16.60
N PRO A 19 -1.58 16.55 17.10
CA PRO A 19 -1.85 16.17 18.49
C PRO A 19 -1.60 14.68 18.80
N VAL A 20 -1.67 13.80 17.81
CA VAL A 20 -1.31 12.38 17.96
C VAL A 20 0.19 12.24 18.00
N SER A 21 0.86 12.68 16.93
CA SER A 21 2.31 12.80 16.85
C SER A 21 2.72 13.54 15.57
N GLU A 22 3.94 14.09 15.55
CA GLU A 22 4.50 14.76 14.38
C GLU A 22 4.63 13.85 13.13
N SER A 23 4.61 12.53 13.30
CA SER A 23 4.77 11.56 12.22
C SER A 23 3.53 10.72 11.94
N PHE A 24 2.44 10.92 12.67
CA PHE A 24 1.22 10.12 12.50
C PHE A 24 0.64 10.20 11.09
N CYS A 25 0.19 9.05 10.57
CA CYS A 25 -0.44 8.93 9.25
C CYS A 25 -1.53 7.86 9.28
N GLY A 26 -2.82 8.24 9.15
CA GLY A 26 -3.96 7.31 9.16
C GLY A 26 -3.88 6.20 8.11
N ALA A 27 -3.22 6.46 6.96
CA ALA A 27 -3.02 5.43 5.95
C ALA A 27 -2.18 4.24 6.42
N LYS A 28 -1.35 4.39 7.46
CA LYS A 28 -0.62 3.24 8.04
C LYS A 28 -1.54 2.23 8.72
N TRP A 29 -2.69 2.67 9.17
CA TRP A 29 -3.70 1.79 9.78
C TRP A 29 -4.71 1.30 8.76
N TYR A 30 -5.22 2.17 7.90
CA TYR A 30 -6.47 1.94 7.18
C TYR A 30 -6.33 1.80 5.67
N ASN A 31 -5.12 1.92 5.12
CA ASN A 31 -4.87 1.72 3.68
C ASN A 31 -3.84 0.63 3.42
N ALA A 32 -4.06 -0.13 2.36
CA ALA A 32 -3.05 -1.02 1.80
C ALA A 32 -3.18 -1.17 0.30
N THR A 33 -2.03 -1.38 -0.35
CA THR A 33 -1.92 -2.07 -1.62
C THR A 33 -1.32 -3.44 -1.35
N ILE A 34 -1.95 -4.51 -1.87
CA ILE A 34 -1.54 -5.90 -1.65
C ILE A 34 -1.45 -6.60 -3.00
N TRP A 35 -0.28 -7.16 -3.28
CA TRP A 35 -0.02 -7.98 -4.47
C TRP A 35 0.03 -9.45 -4.06
N LEU A 36 -1.08 -10.15 -4.17
CA LEU A 36 -1.21 -11.56 -3.75
C LEU A 36 -0.39 -12.50 -4.64
N GLY A 37 -0.16 -12.15 -5.90
CA GLY A 37 0.62 -12.97 -6.83
C GLY A 37 2.04 -13.26 -6.36
N HIS A 38 2.66 -12.30 -5.66
CA HIS A 38 4.01 -12.47 -5.12
C HIS A 38 4.14 -12.19 -3.62
N GLY A 39 3.01 -11.89 -2.94
CA GLY A 39 3.00 -11.66 -1.50
C GLY A 39 3.60 -10.33 -1.06
N GLY A 40 3.52 -9.30 -1.89
CA GLY A 40 3.97 -7.95 -1.54
C GLY A 40 2.86 -7.12 -0.90
N THR A 41 3.20 -6.22 0.02
CA THR A 41 2.26 -5.25 0.59
C THR A 41 2.92 -3.93 0.94
N THR A 42 2.13 -2.86 0.86
CA THR A 42 2.52 -1.53 1.35
C THR A 42 1.32 -0.80 1.93
N SER A 43 1.54 0.28 2.71
CA SER A 43 0.45 1.09 3.29
C SER A 43 0.03 2.24 2.37
N CYS A 44 0.86 2.64 1.42
CA CYS A 44 0.55 3.61 0.36
C CYS A 44 1.56 3.44 -0.77
N HIS A 45 1.46 4.24 -1.84
CA HIS A 45 2.33 4.12 -3.02
C HIS A 45 3.76 4.65 -2.84
N HIS A 46 4.08 5.35 -1.74
CA HIS A 46 5.43 5.90 -1.53
C HIS A 46 6.43 4.90 -0.93
N PRO A 47 6.09 4.16 0.15
CA PRO A 47 6.99 3.17 0.69
C PRO A 47 7.23 2.03 -0.30
N PRO A 48 8.45 1.47 -0.34
CA PRO A 48 8.66 0.23 -1.07
C PRO A 48 7.77 -0.88 -0.49
N ALA A 49 7.26 -1.74 -1.37
CA ALA A 49 6.56 -2.93 -0.92
C ALA A 49 7.51 -3.84 -0.13
N HIS A 50 7.00 -4.44 0.93
CA HIS A 50 7.72 -5.47 1.67
C HIS A 50 7.01 -6.81 1.53
N GLN A 51 7.78 -7.90 1.70
CA GLN A 51 7.28 -9.26 1.61
C GLN A 51 6.41 -9.60 2.81
N ILE A 52 5.27 -10.21 2.57
CA ILE A 52 4.41 -10.80 3.60
C ILE A 52 5.05 -12.12 4.03
N ASP A 53 5.24 -12.30 5.32
CA ASP A 53 5.80 -13.54 5.87
C ASP A 53 4.76 -14.67 5.85
N LEU A 54 5.10 -15.77 5.19
CA LEU A 54 4.24 -16.95 5.12
C LEU A 54 3.94 -17.56 6.49
N GLU A 55 4.86 -17.46 7.45
CA GLU A 55 4.63 -17.98 8.80
C GLU A 55 3.62 -17.11 9.57
N GLU A 56 3.60 -15.82 9.32
CA GLU A 56 2.59 -14.94 9.93
C GLU A 56 1.18 -15.27 9.45
N ILE A 57 0.98 -15.45 8.14
CA ILE A 57 -0.35 -15.71 7.58
C ILE A 57 -0.90 -17.11 7.89
N LYS A 58 -0.06 -18.07 8.22
CA LYS A 58 -0.51 -19.42 8.66
C LYS A 58 -1.36 -19.35 9.93
N THR A 59 -0.99 -18.48 10.85
CA THR A 59 -1.66 -18.33 12.16
C THR A 59 -2.62 -17.16 12.20
N ASN A 60 -2.37 -16.14 11.38
CA ASN A 60 -3.18 -14.93 11.32
C ASN A 60 -3.40 -14.49 9.86
N PRO A 61 -4.53 -14.82 9.22
CA PRO A 61 -4.82 -14.43 7.85
C PRO A 61 -4.78 -12.91 7.63
N SER A 62 -5.13 -12.09 8.62
CA SER A 62 -5.08 -10.63 8.51
C SER A 62 -3.63 -10.09 8.40
N ALA A 63 -2.62 -10.92 8.67
CA ALA A 63 -1.22 -10.54 8.54
C ALA A 63 -0.80 -10.24 7.09
N ILE A 64 -1.64 -10.48 6.08
CA ILE A 64 -1.41 -9.92 4.73
C ILE A 64 -1.43 -8.38 4.73
N HIS A 65 -2.11 -7.76 5.71
CA HIS A 65 -2.07 -6.33 6.02
C HIS A 65 -1.35 -6.05 7.34
N ASN A 66 -1.66 -6.81 8.39
CA ASN A 66 -1.16 -6.59 9.74
C ASN A 66 0.20 -7.27 9.97
N THR A 67 1.13 -7.11 9.02
CA THR A 67 2.49 -7.65 9.15
C THR A 67 3.22 -7.05 10.35
N ARG A 68 4.17 -7.80 10.94
CA ARG A 68 5.06 -7.28 11.99
C ARG A 68 5.77 -5.98 11.55
N HIS A 69 6.10 -5.89 10.26
CA HIS A 69 6.71 -4.68 9.71
C HIS A 69 5.76 -3.48 9.84
N LYS A 70 4.50 -3.59 9.39
CA LYS A 70 3.53 -2.47 9.48
C LYS A 70 3.22 -2.11 10.93
N LYS A 71 3.08 -3.10 11.82
CA LYS A 71 2.89 -2.88 13.26
C LYS A 71 4.04 -2.08 13.87
N LYS A 72 5.29 -2.41 13.52
CA LYS A 72 6.46 -1.63 13.92
C LYS A 72 6.42 -0.20 13.39
N MET A 73 6.00 0.02 12.14
CA MET A 73 5.88 1.37 11.58
C MET A 73 4.79 2.19 12.27
N ARG A 74 3.66 1.56 12.64
CA ARG A 74 2.61 2.20 13.45
C ARG A 74 3.13 2.62 14.83
N ASP A 75 3.85 1.73 15.51
CA ASP A 75 4.47 2.02 16.82
C ASP A 75 5.44 3.21 16.73
N MET A 76 6.31 3.24 15.73
CA MET A 76 7.19 4.38 15.50
C MET A 76 6.39 5.68 15.30
N MET A 77 5.36 5.65 14.46
CA MET A 77 4.55 6.84 14.16
C MET A 77 3.75 7.34 15.39
N GLN A 78 3.22 6.46 16.24
CA GLN A 78 2.57 6.89 17.48
C GLN A 78 3.54 7.55 18.45
N LYS A 79 4.81 7.13 18.45
CA LYS A 79 5.88 7.72 19.28
C LYS A 79 6.49 9.01 18.72
N GLY A 80 6.08 9.42 17.52
CA GLY A 80 6.64 10.60 16.84
C GLY A 80 7.89 10.30 16.02
N ASP A 81 8.34 9.05 15.98
CA ASP A 81 9.46 8.65 15.11
C ASP A 81 9.05 8.69 13.65
N ARG A 82 9.97 9.06 12.77
CA ARG A 82 9.77 9.12 11.30
C ARG A 82 10.28 7.86 10.62
N PRO A 83 9.43 6.88 10.24
CA PRO A 83 9.88 5.72 9.48
C PRO A 83 10.60 6.12 8.20
N LYS A 84 11.77 5.52 7.96
CA LYS A 84 12.58 5.82 6.77
C LYS A 84 11.82 5.52 5.47
N GLU A 85 10.98 4.53 5.45
CA GLU A 85 10.15 4.17 4.27
C GLU A 85 9.17 5.27 3.84
N CYS A 86 8.87 6.23 4.72
CA CYS A 86 8.01 7.39 4.47
C CYS A 86 8.80 8.66 4.12
N GLU A 87 10.07 8.52 3.74
CA GLU A 87 11.01 9.62 3.45
C GLU A 87 10.44 10.62 2.43
N TYR A 88 9.61 10.19 1.50
CA TYR A 88 8.94 11.07 0.56
C TYR A 88 8.14 12.17 1.27
N CYS A 89 7.31 11.81 2.25
CA CYS A 89 6.53 12.77 3.00
C CYS A 89 7.42 13.68 3.87
N TRP A 90 8.45 13.10 4.50
CA TRP A 90 9.37 13.86 5.34
C TRP A 90 10.14 14.89 4.54
N LYS A 91 10.63 14.56 3.35
CA LYS A 91 11.31 15.52 2.45
C LYS A 91 10.43 16.69 2.07
N ILE A 92 9.13 16.48 1.87
CA ILE A 92 8.20 17.57 1.58
C ILE A 92 7.99 18.43 2.83
N GLU A 93 7.75 17.82 3.98
CA GLU A 93 7.48 18.55 5.23
C GLU A 93 8.70 19.30 5.78
N ASP A 94 9.90 18.85 5.43
CA ASP A 94 11.17 19.52 5.80
C ASP A 94 11.59 20.62 4.83
N MET A 95 10.81 20.89 3.76
CA MET A 95 11.07 22.01 2.85
C MET A 95 10.83 23.36 3.54
N GLU A 96 11.48 24.42 3.05
CA GLU A 96 11.24 25.78 3.50
C GLU A 96 9.76 26.18 3.30
N LYS A 97 9.29 27.07 4.16
CA LYS A 97 7.96 27.67 4.04
C LYS A 97 7.85 28.43 2.72
N ASP A 98 6.64 28.48 2.16
CA ASP A 98 6.37 29.26 0.95
C ASP A 98 6.49 30.78 1.20
N SER A 99 6.34 31.58 0.15
CA SER A 99 6.42 33.06 0.22
C SER A 99 5.43 33.69 1.21
N ASP A 100 4.35 32.98 1.52
CA ASP A 100 3.32 33.44 2.45
C ASP A 100 3.55 32.91 3.88
N GLY A 101 4.69 32.23 4.10
CA GLY A 101 5.07 31.67 5.40
C GLY A 101 4.38 30.37 5.76
N ASN A 102 3.75 29.71 4.80
CA ASN A 102 3.03 28.47 5.04
C ASN A 102 3.95 27.24 4.97
N GLU A 103 3.73 26.32 5.88
CA GLU A 103 4.43 25.03 5.92
C GLU A 103 3.94 24.11 4.78
N PRO A 104 4.84 23.33 4.15
CA PRO A 104 4.49 22.32 3.17
C PRO A 104 3.55 21.25 3.74
N VAL A 105 2.67 20.72 2.90
CA VAL A 105 1.73 19.65 3.26
C VAL A 105 2.04 18.43 2.39
N SER A 106 2.36 17.32 3.02
CA SER A 106 2.69 16.08 2.34
C SER A 106 1.47 15.17 2.14
N ASP A 107 1.64 14.14 1.33
CA ASP A 107 0.61 13.14 1.03
C ASP A 107 0.06 12.43 2.29
N ARG A 108 0.81 12.33 3.38
CA ARG A 108 0.28 11.73 4.61
C ARG A 108 -0.95 12.47 5.14
N VAL A 109 -1.01 13.80 4.95
CA VAL A 109 -2.18 14.61 5.34
C VAL A 109 -3.36 14.33 4.40
N TYR A 110 -3.12 14.38 3.07
CA TYR A 110 -4.15 14.10 2.07
C TYR A 110 -4.71 12.67 2.18
N LYS A 111 -3.88 11.71 2.57
CA LYS A 111 -4.31 10.31 2.78
C LYS A 111 -4.95 10.06 4.14
N THR A 112 -4.72 10.94 5.11
CA THR A 112 -5.34 10.83 6.44
C THR A 112 -6.72 11.49 6.48
N VAL A 113 -6.92 12.58 5.73
CA VAL A 113 -8.16 13.38 5.74
C VAL A 113 -9.41 12.62 5.25
N ILE A 114 -9.21 11.49 4.56
CA ILE A 114 -10.32 10.69 4.04
C ILE A 114 -11.01 9.84 5.13
N TYR A 115 -10.35 9.61 6.27
CA TYR A 115 -10.89 8.83 7.38
C TYR A 115 -11.70 9.71 8.33
N GLU A 116 -12.64 9.11 9.06
CA GLU A 116 -13.42 9.80 10.07
C GLU A 116 -12.60 10.07 11.33
N ASP A 117 -12.95 11.13 12.07
CA ASP A 117 -12.26 11.52 13.29
C ASP A 117 -12.20 10.35 14.30
N LYS A 118 -13.30 9.59 14.45
CA LYS A 118 -13.35 8.40 15.34
C LYS A 118 -12.33 7.31 14.98
N ASP A 119 -12.05 7.15 13.68
CA ASP A 119 -11.06 6.16 13.22
C ASP A 119 -9.64 6.60 13.58
N LEU A 120 -9.37 7.89 13.45
CA LEU A 120 -8.08 8.47 13.81
C LEU A 120 -7.87 8.44 15.33
N ASP A 121 -8.91 8.71 16.12
CA ASP A 121 -8.87 8.59 17.58
C ASP A 121 -8.57 7.13 17.99
N THR A 122 -9.19 6.17 17.30
CA THR A 122 -8.89 4.74 17.50
C THR A 122 -7.44 4.43 17.13
N ALA A 123 -6.97 4.85 15.96
CA ALA A 123 -5.58 4.63 15.53
C ALA A 123 -4.55 5.32 16.43
N ALA A 124 -4.91 6.43 17.06
CA ALA A 124 -4.04 7.16 17.98
C ALA A 124 -3.83 6.43 19.30
N THR A 125 -4.84 5.69 19.77
CA THR A 125 -4.88 5.10 21.12
C THR A 125 -4.72 3.58 21.14
N LEU A 126 -5.01 2.90 20.03
CA LEU A 126 -4.88 1.45 19.92
C LEU A 126 -3.41 1.04 20.01
N ASP A 127 -3.13 0.01 20.80
CA ASP A 127 -1.80 -0.61 20.79
C ASP A 127 -1.45 -1.04 19.34
N PRO A 128 -0.33 -0.58 18.78
CA PRO A 128 0.06 -0.85 17.40
C PRO A 128 0.28 -2.33 17.09
N GLN A 129 0.37 -3.18 18.11
CA GLN A 129 0.45 -4.64 17.95
C GLN A 129 -0.90 -5.30 17.64
N PHE A 130 -2.03 -4.62 17.88
CA PHE A 130 -3.33 -5.15 17.49
C PHE A 130 -3.54 -5.10 15.97
N ASP A 131 -4.32 -6.03 15.48
CA ASP A 131 -4.76 -6.06 14.11
C ASP A 131 -5.86 -5.02 13.89
N VAL A 132 -5.83 -4.40 12.72
CA VAL A 132 -6.87 -3.47 12.27
C VAL A 132 -7.38 -3.89 10.90
N ASN A 133 -8.65 -3.66 10.64
CA ASN A 133 -9.22 -3.82 9.32
C ASN A 133 -8.89 -2.59 8.45
N LEU A 134 -8.86 -2.82 7.14
CA LEU A 134 -8.70 -1.75 6.16
C LEU A 134 -10.03 -1.03 5.93
N LYS A 135 -9.94 0.26 5.61
CA LYS A 135 -11.03 1.04 5.03
C LYS A 135 -10.85 1.23 3.53
N THR A 136 -9.61 1.31 3.08
CA THR A 136 -9.27 1.40 1.66
C THR A 136 -8.27 0.31 1.30
N LEU A 137 -8.61 -0.46 0.27
CA LEU A 137 -7.79 -1.57 -0.22
C LEU A 137 -7.61 -1.48 -1.72
N GLU A 138 -6.37 -1.52 -2.18
CA GLU A 138 -6.02 -1.86 -3.55
C GLU A 138 -5.42 -3.27 -3.56
N ILE A 139 -5.96 -4.15 -4.40
CA ILE A 139 -5.56 -5.56 -4.42
C ILE A 139 -5.31 -6.04 -5.85
N ALA A 140 -4.20 -6.74 -6.05
CA ALA A 140 -3.87 -7.46 -7.27
C ALA A 140 -3.71 -8.95 -6.95
N PHE A 141 -4.58 -9.78 -7.53
CA PHE A 141 -4.51 -11.24 -7.33
C PHE A 141 -3.33 -11.85 -8.07
N ASN A 142 -3.13 -11.44 -9.32
CA ASN A 142 -2.02 -11.88 -10.17
C ASN A 142 -1.78 -10.85 -11.30
N ARG A 143 -0.84 -11.15 -12.20
CA ARG A 143 -0.50 -10.32 -13.36
C ARG A 143 -1.04 -10.87 -14.68
N THR A 144 -2.01 -11.78 -14.66
CA THR A 144 -2.64 -12.33 -15.88
C THR A 144 -3.24 -11.22 -16.72
N CYS A 145 -2.80 -11.08 -17.97
CA CYS A 145 -3.26 -10.04 -18.88
C CYS A 145 -3.03 -10.47 -20.33
N GLN A 146 -3.98 -10.17 -21.22
CA GLN A 146 -3.83 -10.40 -22.65
C GLN A 146 -3.26 -9.19 -23.41
N LEU A 147 -2.97 -8.09 -22.73
CA LEU A 147 -2.53 -6.83 -23.32
C LEU A 147 -1.07 -6.51 -23.00
N ALA A 148 -0.38 -5.86 -23.94
CA ALA A 148 0.93 -5.26 -23.79
C ALA A 148 0.84 -3.74 -23.96
N CYS A 149 0.12 -3.07 -23.06
CA CYS A 149 -0.06 -1.62 -23.13
C CYS A 149 1.28 -0.90 -22.99
N SER A 150 1.47 0.17 -23.77
CA SER A 150 2.74 0.93 -23.82
C SER A 150 3.13 1.61 -22.51
N TYR A 151 2.17 1.85 -21.61
CA TYR A 151 2.38 2.43 -20.27
C TYR A 151 2.52 1.35 -19.17
N CYS A 152 2.44 0.07 -19.54
CA CYS A 152 2.53 -1.07 -18.62
C CYS A 152 3.91 -1.72 -18.70
N ASN A 153 4.18 -2.67 -17.83
CA ASN A 153 5.46 -3.38 -17.77
C ASN A 153 5.28 -4.84 -17.30
N PRO A 154 6.32 -5.67 -17.32
CA PRO A 154 6.27 -7.08 -16.93
C PRO A 154 5.83 -7.35 -15.48
N ALA A 155 5.95 -6.39 -14.57
CA ALA A 155 5.46 -6.56 -13.20
C ALA A 155 3.93 -6.72 -13.14
N PHE A 156 3.22 -6.16 -14.13
CA PHE A 156 1.75 -6.10 -14.14
C PHE A 156 1.12 -6.80 -15.37
N SER A 157 1.89 -7.39 -16.27
CA SER A 157 1.34 -8.05 -17.47
C SER A 157 2.09 -9.31 -17.84
N SER A 158 1.40 -10.44 -17.82
CA SER A 158 1.93 -11.71 -18.30
C SER A 158 2.23 -11.70 -19.82
N THR A 159 1.57 -10.83 -20.59
CA THR A 159 1.88 -10.66 -22.01
C THR A 159 3.24 -9.99 -22.21
N TRP A 160 3.58 -8.97 -21.42
CA TRP A 160 4.92 -8.39 -21.43
C TRP A 160 5.99 -9.41 -21.01
N VAL A 161 5.71 -10.23 -19.99
CA VAL A 161 6.62 -11.34 -19.59
C VAL A 161 6.85 -12.30 -20.74
N LYS A 162 5.78 -12.73 -21.41
CA LYS A 162 5.88 -13.63 -22.56
C LYS A 162 6.68 -13.00 -23.71
N ASP A 163 6.46 -11.72 -23.97
CA ASP A 163 7.17 -10.98 -25.01
C ASP A 163 8.70 -10.95 -24.76
N ILE A 164 9.11 -10.59 -23.54
CA ILE A 164 10.52 -10.57 -23.13
C ILE A 164 11.15 -11.95 -23.22
N ARG A 165 10.46 -13.00 -22.79
CA ARG A 165 10.94 -14.38 -22.89
C ARG A 165 11.10 -14.86 -24.34
N THR A 166 10.27 -14.35 -25.23
CA THR A 166 10.28 -14.77 -26.65
C THR A 166 11.28 -13.96 -27.47
N ASN A 167 11.34 -12.65 -27.26
CA ASN A 167 12.06 -11.70 -28.11
C ASN A 167 13.34 -11.16 -27.47
N GLY A 168 13.58 -11.45 -26.19
CA GLY A 168 14.65 -10.87 -25.39
C GLY A 168 14.26 -9.54 -24.75
N GLY A 169 15.07 -9.11 -23.78
CA GLY A 169 14.82 -7.89 -23.02
C GLY A 169 15.13 -6.59 -23.79
N TYR A 170 14.44 -5.53 -23.46
CA TYR A 170 14.55 -4.21 -24.07
C TYR A 170 15.50 -3.30 -23.25
N GLN A 171 16.77 -3.25 -23.62
CA GLN A 171 17.83 -2.60 -22.84
C GLN A 171 17.67 -1.10 -22.61
N GLY A 172 16.99 -0.40 -23.49
CA GLY A 172 16.79 1.05 -23.41
C GLY A 172 15.51 1.48 -22.68
N ILE A 173 14.65 0.53 -22.31
CA ILE A 173 13.33 0.84 -21.74
C ILE A 173 13.35 0.67 -20.23
N LYS A 174 12.85 1.69 -19.52
CA LYS A 174 12.71 1.68 -18.05
C LYS A 174 11.30 2.07 -17.67
N SER A 175 10.79 1.49 -16.59
CA SER A 175 9.57 1.92 -15.92
C SER A 175 9.94 2.23 -14.46
N ASP A 176 9.54 3.39 -13.95
CA ASP A 176 9.87 3.89 -12.61
C ASP A 176 11.39 3.85 -12.30
N ALA A 177 12.21 4.24 -13.30
CA ALA A 177 13.66 4.16 -13.27
C ALA A 177 14.25 2.75 -13.04
N ARG A 178 13.45 1.69 -13.22
CA ARG A 178 13.83 0.29 -13.05
C ARG A 178 13.92 -0.45 -14.38
N GLY A 179 14.73 -1.50 -14.42
CA GLY A 179 14.94 -2.33 -15.60
C GLY A 179 13.88 -3.43 -15.79
N HIS A 180 12.61 -3.14 -15.62
CA HIS A 180 11.51 -4.12 -15.72
C HIS A 180 11.47 -4.89 -17.05
N PHE A 181 11.94 -4.29 -18.14
CA PHE A 181 11.90 -4.86 -19.48
C PHE A 181 13.14 -5.70 -19.86
N ILE A 182 14.05 -5.90 -18.93
CA ILE A 182 15.28 -6.70 -19.18
C ILE A 182 15.08 -8.13 -18.73
N ASP A 183 14.53 -8.31 -17.53
CA ASP A 183 14.30 -9.61 -16.89
C ASP A 183 13.01 -9.53 -16.06
N ASP A 184 12.21 -10.59 -16.07
CA ASP A 184 11.01 -10.70 -15.26
C ASP A 184 11.22 -11.37 -13.90
N ALA A 185 12.42 -11.87 -13.63
CA ALA A 185 12.74 -12.61 -12.40
C ALA A 185 12.42 -11.86 -11.10
N PRO A 186 12.68 -10.53 -10.97
CA PRO A 186 12.29 -9.77 -9.77
C PRO A 186 10.78 -9.70 -9.52
N TYR A 187 9.97 -10.02 -10.52
CA TYR A 187 8.51 -9.94 -10.51
C TYR A 187 7.85 -11.29 -10.74
N ALA A 188 8.64 -12.36 -10.73
CA ALA A 188 8.12 -13.72 -10.89
C ALA A 188 7.11 -14.00 -9.78
N GLU A 189 5.95 -14.48 -10.17
CA GLU A 189 4.98 -15.04 -9.23
C GLU A 189 5.47 -16.44 -8.85
N PRO A 190 5.68 -16.73 -7.55
CA PRO A 190 6.26 -17.99 -7.11
C PRO A 190 5.32 -19.19 -7.23
N PHE A 191 4.06 -18.93 -7.57
CA PHE A 191 3.00 -19.96 -7.70
C PHE A 191 2.60 -20.09 -9.17
N GLU A 192 2.58 -21.32 -9.66
CA GLU A 192 2.09 -21.61 -11.02
C GLU A 192 0.56 -21.65 -11.06
N ARG A 193 0.00 -21.57 -12.27
CA ARG A 193 -1.45 -21.65 -12.45
C ARG A 193 -1.96 -23.02 -11.98
N GLY A 194 -2.83 -22.99 -10.97
CA GLY A 194 -3.39 -24.19 -10.34
C GLY A 194 -2.76 -24.57 -9.01
N ASP A 195 -1.66 -23.93 -8.61
CA ASP A 195 -1.11 -24.04 -7.28
C ASP A 195 -1.98 -23.31 -6.26
N VAL A 196 -1.96 -23.76 -5.01
CA VAL A 196 -2.57 -23.05 -3.91
C VAL A 196 -1.67 -21.86 -3.54
N ASN A 197 -2.14 -20.65 -3.86
CA ASN A 197 -1.45 -19.44 -3.41
C ASN A 197 -1.84 -19.12 -1.96
N PRO A 198 -0.92 -19.20 -0.99
CA PRO A 198 -1.23 -18.98 0.42
C PRO A 198 -1.66 -17.56 0.74
N TYR A 199 -1.27 -16.57 -0.06
CA TYR A 199 -1.69 -15.18 0.13
C TYR A 199 -3.15 -14.97 -0.30
N VAL A 200 -3.59 -15.62 -1.37
CA VAL A 200 -5.00 -15.62 -1.83
C VAL A 200 -5.87 -16.36 -0.79
N ASP A 201 -5.40 -17.51 -0.29
CA ASP A 201 -6.10 -18.26 0.75
C ASP A 201 -6.25 -17.43 2.04
N ALA A 202 -5.19 -16.75 2.48
CA ALA A 202 -5.23 -15.85 3.63
C ALA A 202 -6.19 -14.67 3.41
N PHE A 203 -6.20 -14.08 2.21
CA PHE A 203 -7.14 -13.01 1.89
C PHE A 203 -8.59 -13.46 2.04
N TRP A 204 -8.97 -14.59 1.46
CA TRP A 204 -10.34 -15.09 1.55
C TRP A 204 -10.73 -15.54 2.96
N LYS A 205 -9.78 -16.02 3.75
CA LYS A 205 -10.02 -16.32 5.17
C LYS A 205 -10.24 -15.05 6.00
N TRP A 206 -9.59 -13.95 5.64
CA TRP A 206 -9.76 -12.67 6.34
C TRP A 206 -10.98 -11.88 5.82
N TRP A 207 -11.41 -12.11 4.59
CA TRP A 207 -12.47 -11.37 3.91
C TRP A 207 -13.75 -11.18 4.74
N PRO A 208 -14.30 -12.18 5.46
CA PRO A 208 -15.51 -12.01 6.26
C PRO A 208 -15.39 -10.95 7.36
N GLU A 209 -14.20 -10.73 7.91
CA GLU A 209 -13.95 -9.67 8.89
C GLU A 209 -13.61 -8.35 8.19
N LEU A 210 -12.74 -8.38 7.20
CA LEU A 210 -12.33 -7.20 6.45
C LEU A 210 -13.52 -6.46 5.83
N SER A 211 -14.45 -7.18 5.21
CA SER A 211 -15.60 -6.61 4.49
C SER A 211 -16.57 -5.83 5.38
N LYS A 212 -16.49 -5.98 6.71
CA LYS A 212 -17.34 -5.23 7.65
C LYS A 212 -16.94 -3.76 7.76
N ASP A 213 -15.66 -3.46 7.58
CA ASP A 213 -15.09 -2.12 7.78
C ASP A 213 -14.61 -1.48 6.48
N LEU A 214 -14.55 -2.26 5.39
CA LEU A 214 -14.03 -1.81 4.11
C LEU A 214 -14.98 -0.84 3.42
N GLU A 215 -14.51 0.36 3.10
CA GLU A 215 -15.28 1.42 2.45
C GLU A 215 -14.97 1.50 0.96
N GLU A 216 -13.74 1.22 0.55
CA GLU A 216 -13.31 1.24 -0.84
C GLU A 216 -12.40 0.06 -1.16
N ILE A 217 -12.70 -0.64 -2.24
CA ILE A 217 -11.83 -1.66 -2.83
C ILE A 217 -11.54 -1.32 -4.28
N ARG A 218 -10.27 -1.43 -4.67
CA ARG A 218 -9.79 -1.36 -6.05
C ARG A 218 -9.15 -2.69 -6.39
N VAL A 219 -9.71 -3.38 -7.36
CA VAL A 219 -9.10 -4.59 -7.91
C VAL A 219 -8.23 -4.17 -9.09
N THR A 220 -6.94 -4.47 -8.97
CA THR A 220 -5.90 -4.12 -9.95
C THR A 220 -5.10 -5.35 -10.36
N GLY A 221 -3.94 -5.16 -10.95
CA GLY A 221 -3.07 -6.22 -11.44
C GLY A 221 -2.99 -6.19 -12.95
N GLY A 222 -3.00 -7.34 -13.60
CA GLY A 222 -3.02 -7.44 -15.05
C GLY A 222 -4.36 -6.99 -15.64
N GLU A 223 -5.19 -7.94 -16.02
CA GLU A 223 -6.61 -7.74 -16.37
C GLU A 223 -7.46 -8.45 -15.29
N PRO A 224 -8.05 -7.70 -14.36
CA PRO A 224 -8.76 -8.30 -13.22
C PRO A 224 -9.85 -9.31 -13.61
N LEU A 225 -10.53 -9.08 -14.73
CA LEU A 225 -11.59 -9.98 -15.23
C LEU A 225 -11.06 -11.30 -15.82
N MET A 226 -9.76 -11.47 -15.96
CA MET A 226 -9.13 -12.73 -16.39
C MET A 226 -8.66 -13.59 -15.20
N THR A 227 -8.76 -13.08 -14.01
CA THR A 227 -8.41 -13.77 -12.78
C THR A 227 -9.58 -14.65 -12.35
N PRO A 228 -9.35 -15.93 -12.02
CA PRO A 228 -10.44 -16.85 -11.61
C PRO A 228 -10.88 -16.65 -10.15
N GLU A 229 -10.18 -15.88 -9.37
CA GLU A 229 -10.46 -15.53 -7.96
C GLU A 229 -11.56 -14.42 -7.80
#